data_c3f21faba5ab7edf20c62f1c03b11f27
#
_entry.id   c3f21faba5ab7edf20c62f1c03b11f27
#
_cell.length_a   1.000
_cell.length_b   1.000
_cell.length_c   1.000
_cell.angle_alpha   90.00
_cell.angle_beta   90.00
_cell.angle_gamma   90.00
#
_symmetry.space_group_name_H-M   'P 1'
#
loop_
_entity.id
_entity.type
_entity.pdbx_description
1 polymer ?
#
loop_
_entity_poly.entity_id
_entity_poly.type
_entity_poly.pdbx_seq_one_letter_code
_entity_poly.pdbx_strand_id
1 'polypeptide(L)'
;MKKKIIKFLNYFRLYLSKLIKHTIPTKDDTKSSFDNYKNDMLRESYNHFKEHFKSSVFITNKMLHFDYSIRKSIELNGGKSDGLFMEFGVYKGANVNYISRYAEKVYGFDTFTGLTEDWTGGNVNHFKGSYSLGGKVPKVNKNVTLIKGDVRDTLEDFLKNNNSKITFCSIDIDTYETTKFILSKIKHKFSSNTIIHFDEFYDFVGWMEGEYKAFRAVSYTHLTLPTIF
;
A
#
# COMPACT_ATOMS: atom_id res chain seq x y z
N MET A 1 -43.50 -11.08 -32.23
CA MET A 1 -43.42 -9.61 -32.30
C MET A 1 -42.45 -9.01 -31.30
N LYS A 2 -42.53 -9.24 -30.00
CA LYS A 2 -41.65 -8.65 -28.96
C LYS A 2 -40.12 -8.84 -29.19
N LYS A 3 -39.67 -10.04 -29.60
CA LYS A 3 -38.23 -10.31 -29.86
C LYS A 3 -37.66 -9.50 -31.05
N LYS A 4 -38.44 -9.20 -32.08
CA LYS A 4 -38.00 -8.37 -33.21
C LYS A 4 -37.88 -6.89 -32.83
N ILE A 5 -38.75 -6.40 -31.96
CA ILE A 5 -38.75 -5.02 -31.46
C ILE A 5 -37.51 -4.80 -30.56
N ILE A 6 -37.19 -5.73 -29.67
CA ILE A 6 -35.99 -5.64 -28.78
C ILE A 6 -34.72 -5.65 -29.63
N LYS A 7 -34.66 -6.49 -30.68
CA LYS A 7 -33.48 -6.54 -31.58
C LYS A 7 -33.29 -5.23 -32.33
N PHE A 8 -34.40 -4.63 -32.80
CA PHE A 8 -34.40 -3.32 -33.46
C PHE A 8 -33.97 -2.20 -32.53
N LEU A 9 -34.48 -2.15 -31.29
CA LEU A 9 -34.11 -1.15 -30.28
C LEU A 9 -32.62 -1.24 -29.89
N ASN A 10 -32.08 -2.45 -29.78
CA ASN A 10 -30.66 -2.64 -29.49
C ASN A 10 -29.77 -2.21 -30.68
N TYR A 11 -30.21 -2.46 -31.91
CA TYR A 11 -29.50 -2.01 -33.12
C TYR A 11 -29.54 -0.48 -33.24
N PHE A 12 -30.68 0.14 -32.96
CA PHE A 12 -30.86 1.58 -32.96
C PHE A 12 -30.05 2.27 -31.87
N ARG A 13 -29.99 1.67 -30.68
CA ARG A 13 -29.11 2.14 -29.58
C ARG A 13 -27.62 2.08 -29.94
N LEU A 14 -27.19 1.01 -30.60
CA LEU A 14 -25.82 0.86 -31.11
C LEU A 14 -25.49 1.86 -32.22
N TYR A 15 -26.46 2.12 -33.10
CA TYR A 15 -26.33 3.11 -34.18
C TYR A 15 -26.25 4.53 -33.63
N LEU A 16 -27.12 4.90 -32.68
CA LEU A 16 -27.08 6.17 -31.98
C LEU A 16 -25.75 6.35 -31.18
N SER A 17 -25.29 5.32 -30.53
CA SER A 17 -24.00 5.41 -29.81
C SER A 17 -22.80 5.64 -30.74
N LYS A 18 -22.83 5.11 -31.97
CA LYS A 18 -21.82 5.41 -33.00
C LYS A 18 -21.94 6.84 -33.56
N LEU A 19 -23.18 7.32 -33.80
CA LEU A 19 -23.41 8.70 -34.25
C LEU A 19 -22.97 9.71 -33.18
N ILE A 20 -23.28 9.45 -31.93
CA ILE A 20 -22.89 10.33 -30.79
C ILE A 20 -21.38 10.36 -30.63
N LYS A 21 -20.67 9.24 -30.84
CA LYS A 21 -19.21 9.21 -30.83
C LYS A 21 -18.57 10.07 -31.94
N HIS A 22 -19.26 10.28 -33.08
CA HIS A 22 -18.75 11.13 -34.16
C HIS A 22 -19.13 12.61 -34.05
N THR A 23 -20.11 12.97 -33.21
CA THR A 23 -20.60 14.34 -33.08
C THR A 23 -20.22 15.02 -31.78
N ILE A 24 -19.74 14.26 -30.79
CA ILE A 24 -19.12 14.83 -29.58
C ILE A 24 -17.62 14.86 -29.84
N PRO A 25 -16.94 16.03 -29.68
CA PRO A 25 -15.48 16.06 -29.73
C PRO A 25 -14.95 14.97 -28.82
N THR A 26 -14.19 14.04 -29.36
CA THR A 26 -13.51 13.05 -28.55
C THR A 26 -12.67 13.79 -27.53
N LYS A 27 -12.70 13.35 -26.31
CA LYS A 27 -12.14 13.89 -25.08
C LYS A 27 -10.63 14.20 -25.13
N ASP A 28 -10.02 14.25 -26.32
CA ASP A 28 -8.55 14.32 -26.50
C ASP A 28 -7.96 15.74 -26.49
N ASP A 29 -8.77 16.81 -26.57
CA ASP A 29 -8.23 18.17 -26.68
C ASP A 29 -8.45 19.07 -25.46
N THR A 30 -9.13 18.59 -24.41
CA THR A 30 -9.27 19.33 -23.16
C THR A 30 -8.92 18.44 -21.98
N LYS A 31 -7.62 18.25 -21.75
CA LYS A 31 -7.17 17.71 -20.45
C LYS A 31 -7.71 18.65 -19.38
N SER A 32 -8.46 18.12 -18.44
CA SER A 32 -8.95 18.90 -17.31
C SER A 32 -7.75 19.42 -16.50
N SER A 33 -7.94 20.49 -15.72
CA SER A 33 -6.90 20.96 -14.80
C SER A 33 -6.42 19.85 -13.87
N PHE A 34 -7.32 18.93 -13.51
CA PHE A 34 -6.97 17.76 -12.71
C PHE A 34 -6.08 16.76 -13.47
N ASP A 35 -6.33 16.52 -14.76
CA ASP A 35 -5.47 15.64 -15.57
C ASP A 35 -4.06 16.24 -15.72
N ASN A 36 -3.95 17.55 -15.86
CA ASN A 36 -2.66 18.25 -15.89
C ASN A 36 -1.95 18.10 -14.54
N TYR A 37 -2.63 18.37 -13.44
CA TYR A 37 -2.09 18.20 -12.09
C TYR A 37 -1.62 16.76 -11.84
N LYS A 38 -2.44 15.77 -12.19
CA LYS A 38 -2.07 14.36 -12.09
C LYS A 38 -0.79 14.04 -12.86
N ASN A 39 -0.70 14.49 -14.11
CA ASN A 39 0.48 14.25 -14.94
C ASN A 39 1.73 14.92 -14.36
N ASP A 40 1.58 16.12 -13.80
CA ASP A 40 2.70 16.83 -13.17
C ASP A 40 3.18 16.11 -11.92
N MET A 41 2.28 15.63 -11.06
CA MET A 41 2.63 14.86 -9.86
C MET A 41 3.33 13.54 -10.19
N LEU A 42 2.85 12.80 -11.19
CA LEU A 42 3.50 11.57 -11.65
C LEU A 42 4.89 11.85 -12.24
N ARG A 43 5.05 12.94 -12.99
CA ARG A 43 6.35 13.37 -13.54
C ARG A 43 7.31 13.79 -12.42
N GLU A 44 6.82 14.49 -11.42
CA GLU A 44 7.59 14.89 -10.26
C GLU A 44 8.06 13.67 -9.47
N SER A 45 7.18 12.72 -9.20
CA SER A 45 7.52 11.44 -8.58
C SER A 45 8.61 10.70 -9.37
N TYR A 46 8.44 10.54 -10.69
CA TYR A 46 9.46 9.94 -11.53
C TYR A 46 10.80 10.67 -11.43
N ASN A 47 10.81 12.01 -11.57
CA ASN A 47 12.04 12.79 -11.51
C ASN A 47 12.75 12.67 -10.16
N HIS A 48 11.98 12.53 -9.08
CA HIS A 48 12.50 12.35 -7.74
C HIS A 48 13.19 10.99 -7.56
N PHE A 49 12.58 9.91 -8.07
CA PHE A 49 13.07 8.54 -7.85
C PHE A 49 13.96 8.01 -8.98
N LYS A 50 14.06 8.66 -10.14
CA LYS A 50 14.74 8.12 -11.34
C LYS A 50 16.19 7.66 -11.11
N GLU A 51 16.93 8.32 -10.21
CA GLU A 51 18.31 7.90 -9.91
C GLU A 51 18.34 6.59 -9.12
N HIS A 52 17.38 6.37 -8.23
CA HIS A 52 17.24 5.12 -7.49
C HIS A 52 16.83 3.96 -8.41
N PHE A 53 16.04 4.24 -9.45
CA PHE A 53 15.62 3.22 -10.41
C PHE A 53 16.79 2.56 -11.15
N LYS A 54 17.93 3.23 -11.31
CA LYS A 54 19.12 2.66 -11.98
C LYS A 54 19.68 1.43 -11.26
N SER A 55 19.47 1.33 -9.96
CA SER A 55 19.95 0.22 -9.11
C SER A 55 18.83 -0.66 -8.56
N SER A 56 17.58 -0.44 -9.00
CA SER A 56 16.41 -1.12 -8.47
C SER A 56 16.01 -2.33 -9.32
N VAL A 57 15.36 -3.29 -8.69
CA VAL A 57 14.71 -4.39 -9.37
C VAL A 57 13.28 -3.98 -9.70
N PHE A 58 12.92 -3.97 -10.98
CA PHE A 58 11.58 -3.61 -11.44
C PHE A 58 10.69 -4.83 -11.54
N ILE A 59 9.60 -4.84 -10.79
CA ILE A 59 8.57 -5.87 -10.84
C ILE A 59 7.21 -5.16 -10.94
N THR A 60 6.63 -5.14 -12.12
CA THR A 60 5.38 -4.43 -12.41
C THR A 60 4.12 -5.10 -11.85
N ASN A 61 4.19 -6.38 -11.53
CA ASN A 61 3.08 -7.09 -10.91
C ASN A 61 3.15 -6.95 -9.39
N LYS A 62 2.12 -6.33 -8.77
CA LYS A 62 2.06 -6.06 -7.32
C LYS A 62 2.29 -7.33 -6.47
N MET A 63 1.67 -8.45 -6.84
CA MET A 63 1.83 -9.71 -6.06
C MET A 63 3.23 -10.30 -6.19
N LEU A 64 3.83 -10.25 -7.39
CA LEU A 64 5.21 -10.71 -7.57
C LEU A 64 6.22 -9.80 -6.88
N HIS A 65 5.96 -8.49 -6.85
CA HIS A 65 6.77 -7.53 -6.10
C HIS A 65 6.72 -7.81 -4.59
N PHE A 66 5.52 -8.05 -4.05
CA PHE A 66 5.32 -8.41 -2.64
C PHE A 66 6.03 -9.73 -2.30
N ASP A 67 5.85 -10.76 -3.13
CA ASP A 67 6.53 -12.07 -2.99
C ASP A 67 8.06 -11.92 -3.00
N TYR A 68 8.59 -11.17 -3.97
CA TYR A 68 10.02 -10.89 -4.07
C TYR A 68 10.54 -10.20 -2.82
N SER A 69 9.84 -9.21 -2.29
CA SER A 69 10.24 -8.46 -1.10
C SER A 69 10.34 -9.37 0.12
N ILE A 70 9.39 -10.28 0.32
CA ILE A 70 9.41 -11.27 1.41
C ILE A 70 10.59 -12.23 1.24
N ARG A 71 10.76 -12.83 0.06
CA ARG A 71 11.86 -13.78 -0.20
C ARG A 71 13.23 -13.11 -0.04
N LYS A 72 13.35 -11.86 -0.52
CA LYS A 72 14.59 -11.11 -0.41
C LYS A 72 14.93 -10.80 1.04
N SER A 73 13.93 -10.51 1.88
CA SER A 73 14.15 -10.31 3.31
C SER A 73 14.73 -11.57 3.99
N ILE A 74 14.22 -12.73 3.63
CA ILE A 74 14.71 -14.03 4.14
C ILE A 74 16.13 -14.32 3.64
N GLU A 75 16.37 -14.13 2.34
CA GLU A 75 17.71 -14.30 1.74
C GLU A 75 18.77 -13.44 2.43
N LEU A 76 18.48 -12.14 2.63
CA LEU A 76 19.38 -11.21 3.31
C LEU A 76 19.66 -11.59 4.77
N ASN A 77 18.73 -12.30 5.41
CA ASN A 77 18.88 -12.82 6.77
C ASN A 77 19.41 -14.29 6.80
N GLY A 78 20.15 -14.69 5.76
CA GLY A 78 20.82 -16.00 5.70
C GLY A 78 19.87 -17.18 5.54
N GLY A 79 18.73 -16.99 4.89
CA GLY A 79 17.69 -17.99 4.67
C GLY A 79 16.81 -18.25 5.90
N LYS A 80 16.90 -17.42 6.94
CA LYS A 80 16.16 -17.59 8.19
C LYS A 80 14.91 -16.73 8.23
N SER A 81 13.84 -17.26 8.83
CA SER A 81 12.55 -16.58 9.03
C SER A 81 12.19 -16.44 10.52
N ASP A 82 13.21 -16.31 11.36
CA ASP A 82 13.09 -16.26 12.83
C ASP A 82 12.99 -14.83 13.41
N GLY A 83 13.15 -13.81 12.59
CA GLY A 83 12.92 -12.42 12.98
C GLY A 83 11.45 -12.03 12.97
N LEU A 84 11.15 -10.74 13.21
CA LEU A 84 9.80 -10.21 13.18
C LEU A 84 9.33 -10.02 11.74
N PHE A 85 8.20 -10.63 11.40
CA PHE A 85 7.43 -10.40 10.18
C PHE A 85 6.13 -9.69 10.57
N MET A 86 5.94 -8.48 10.07
CA MET A 86 4.88 -7.58 10.53
C MET A 86 4.11 -6.98 9.36
N GLU A 87 2.82 -6.75 9.56
CA GLU A 87 1.99 -5.92 8.68
C GLU A 87 1.21 -4.91 9.51
N PHE A 88 1.21 -3.67 9.06
CA PHE A 88 0.39 -2.59 9.57
C PHE A 88 -0.66 -2.24 8.52
N GLY A 89 -1.95 -2.36 8.88
CA GLY A 89 -3.07 -2.31 7.95
C GLY A 89 -3.39 -3.70 7.39
N VAL A 90 -4.17 -4.48 8.13
CA VAL A 90 -4.46 -5.88 7.79
C VAL A 90 -5.73 -6.03 6.96
N TYR A 91 -6.73 -5.18 7.22
CA TYR A 91 -8.05 -5.25 6.61
C TYR A 91 -8.64 -6.67 6.64
N LYS A 92 -8.79 -7.33 5.48
CA LYS A 92 -9.35 -8.70 5.36
C LYS A 92 -8.31 -9.81 5.58
N GLY A 93 -7.05 -9.50 5.80
CA GLY A 93 -6.01 -10.47 6.11
C GLY A 93 -5.35 -11.14 4.92
N ALA A 94 -5.47 -10.60 3.71
CA ALA A 94 -4.89 -11.21 2.51
C ALA A 94 -3.35 -11.26 2.59
N ASN A 95 -2.71 -10.14 2.90
CA ASN A 95 -1.26 -10.01 2.92
C ASN A 95 -0.64 -10.73 4.12
N VAL A 96 -1.18 -10.63 5.35
CA VAL A 96 -0.67 -11.41 6.51
C VAL A 96 -0.73 -12.91 6.25
N ASN A 97 -1.80 -13.40 5.60
CA ASN A 97 -1.91 -14.79 5.20
C ASN A 97 -0.90 -15.18 4.12
N TYR A 98 -0.54 -14.23 3.24
CA TYR A 98 0.50 -14.46 2.25
C TYR A 98 1.88 -14.52 2.91
N ILE A 99 2.23 -13.57 3.75
CA ILE A 99 3.49 -13.52 4.52
C ILE A 99 3.66 -14.80 5.34
N SER A 100 2.58 -15.31 5.94
CA SER A 100 2.60 -16.50 6.81
C SER A 100 2.99 -17.80 6.10
N ARG A 101 3.08 -17.81 4.78
CA ARG A 101 3.61 -18.95 4.02
C ARG A 101 5.14 -19.05 4.09
N TYR A 102 5.80 -17.97 4.47
CA TYR A 102 7.25 -17.83 4.46
C TYR A 102 7.86 -17.71 5.85
N ALA A 103 7.09 -17.31 6.84
CA ALA A 103 7.55 -17.04 8.19
C ALA A 103 6.86 -17.97 9.19
N GLU A 104 7.58 -18.36 10.24
CA GLU A 104 7.02 -19.18 11.31
C GLU A 104 5.94 -18.47 12.10
N LYS A 105 6.09 -17.13 12.25
CA LYS A 105 5.14 -16.27 12.97
C LYS A 105 5.03 -14.92 12.31
N VAL A 106 3.81 -14.43 12.15
CA VAL A 106 3.48 -13.13 11.56
C VAL A 106 2.58 -12.35 12.50
N TYR A 107 2.81 -11.04 12.59
CA TYR A 107 2.03 -10.14 13.41
C TYR A 107 1.34 -9.10 12.54
N GLY A 108 0.02 -8.97 12.66
CA GLY A 108 -0.77 -7.99 11.93
C GLY A 108 -1.42 -7.00 12.89
N PHE A 109 -1.30 -5.70 12.61
CA PHE A 109 -1.87 -4.62 13.40
C PHE A 109 -2.99 -3.94 12.64
N ASP A 110 -4.16 -3.84 13.23
CA ASP A 110 -5.31 -3.14 12.66
C ASP A 110 -6.35 -2.80 13.72
N THR A 111 -7.06 -1.70 13.53
CA THR A 111 -8.24 -1.36 14.34
C THR A 111 -9.45 -2.20 13.97
N PHE A 112 -9.52 -2.62 12.70
CA PHE A 112 -10.67 -3.22 12.02
C PHE A 112 -11.92 -2.30 12.01
N THR A 113 -11.72 -1.03 12.34
CA THR A 113 -12.76 0.00 12.27
C THR A 113 -12.54 0.99 11.13
N GLY A 114 -11.50 0.77 10.34
CA GLY A 114 -11.12 1.57 9.19
C GLY A 114 -10.15 2.70 9.50
N LEU A 115 -9.89 3.54 8.51
CA LEU A 115 -8.94 4.65 8.59
C LEU A 115 -9.26 5.56 9.78
N THR A 116 -8.24 6.00 10.50
CA THR A 116 -8.38 6.91 11.65
C THR A 116 -8.52 8.37 11.23
N GLU A 117 -8.13 8.70 10.01
CA GLU A 117 -8.19 10.03 9.38
C GLU A 117 -8.50 9.91 7.89
N ASP A 118 -8.81 11.04 7.24
CA ASP A 118 -9.06 11.05 5.80
C ASP A 118 -7.75 10.87 5.01
N TRP A 119 -7.79 10.04 3.98
CA TRP A 119 -6.74 9.92 2.99
C TRP A 119 -7.17 10.54 1.67
N THR A 120 -6.52 11.64 1.27
CA THR A 120 -6.93 12.47 0.13
C THR A 120 -5.92 12.49 -1.01
N GLY A 121 -4.83 11.74 -0.89
CA GLY A 121 -3.74 11.74 -1.86
C GLY A 121 -3.87 10.77 -3.02
N GLY A 122 -4.84 9.85 -2.98
CA GLY A 122 -5.00 8.82 -4.01
C GLY A 122 -5.76 9.27 -5.26
N ASN A 123 -5.98 8.34 -6.17
CA ASN A 123 -6.85 8.55 -7.33
C ASN A 123 -8.33 8.70 -6.93
N VAL A 124 -8.68 8.23 -5.75
CA VAL A 124 -10.00 8.34 -5.11
C VAL A 124 -9.77 8.71 -3.65
N ASN A 125 -10.53 9.67 -3.14
CA ASN A 125 -10.46 10.03 -1.72
C ASN A 125 -11.10 8.93 -0.86
N HIS A 126 -10.41 8.53 0.19
CA HIS A 126 -10.91 7.62 1.19
C HIS A 126 -11.07 8.37 2.52
N PHE A 127 -12.30 8.42 3.00
CA PHE A 127 -12.62 9.13 4.24
C PHE A 127 -12.35 8.26 5.47
N LYS A 128 -12.20 8.89 6.61
CA LYS A 128 -12.16 8.24 7.91
C LYS A 128 -13.24 7.17 8.01
N GLY A 129 -12.87 5.98 8.47
CA GLY A 129 -13.75 4.81 8.53
C GLY A 129 -13.78 3.97 7.25
N SER A 130 -13.16 4.40 6.15
CA SER A 130 -12.95 3.53 4.97
C SER A 130 -12.19 2.26 5.37
N TYR A 131 -12.42 1.16 4.67
CA TYR A 131 -11.84 -0.17 4.96
C TYR A 131 -12.29 -0.79 6.30
N SER A 132 -13.40 -0.29 6.90
CA SER A 132 -13.94 -0.84 8.15
C SER A 132 -14.52 -2.24 7.96
N LEU A 133 -14.24 -3.12 8.92
CA LEU A 133 -14.92 -4.41 9.10
C LEU A 133 -15.92 -4.37 10.27
N GLY A 134 -16.29 -3.17 10.74
CA GLY A 134 -17.15 -3.00 11.92
C GLY A 134 -16.51 -3.55 13.20
N GLY A 135 -15.18 -3.51 13.30
CA GLY A 135 -14.40 -4.04 14.41
C GLY A 135 -14.31 -5.57 14.44
N LYS A 136 -14.76 -6.28 13.41
CA LYS A 136 -14.65 -7.74 13.33
C LYS A 136 -13.27 -8.15 12.83
N VAL A 137 -12.62 -9.02 13.59
CA VAL A 137 -11.32 -9.58 13.23
C VAL A 137 -11.49 -10.64 12.14
N PRO A 138 -10.75 -10.56 11.03
CA PRO A 138 -10.83 -11.56 9.96
C PRO A 138 -10.23 -12.89 10.37
N LYS A 139 -10.63 -13.96 9.68
CA LYS A 139 -9.99 -15.27 9.84
C LYS A 139 -8.64 -15.29 9.13
N VAL A 140 -7.61 -15.70 9.86
CA VAL A 140 -6.24 -15.78 9.35
C VAL A 140 -5.63 -17.16 9.63
N ASN A 141 -4.46 -17.41 9.04
CA ASN A 141 -3.69 -18.65 9.24
C ASN A 141 -3.22 -18.80 10.70
N LYS A 142 -2.96 -20.03 11.13
CA LYS A 142 -2.66 -20.37 12.53
C LYS A 142 -1.42 -19.70 13.09
N ASN A 143 -0.45 -19.39 12.23
CA ASN A 143 0.81 -18.72 12.59
C ASN A 143 0.75 -17.19 12.48
N VAL A 144 -0.43 -16.62 12.24
CA VAL A 144 -0.69 -15.18 12.27
C VAL A 144 -1.32 -14.80 13.60
N THR A 145 -0.74 -13.79 14.26
CA THR A 145 -1.30 -13.17 15.46
C THR A 145 -1.78 -11.78 15.09
N LEU A 146 -3.08 -11.52 15.22
CA LEU A 146 -3.67 -10.20 14.99
C LEU A 146 -3.71 -9.40 16.29
N ILE A 147 -3.14 -8.19 16.26
CA ILE A 147 -3.17 -7.22 17.33
C ILE A 147 -4.23 -6.18 16.97
N LYS A 148 -5.41 -6.34 17.56
CA LYS A 148 -6.55 -5.45 17.35
C LYS A 148 -6.45 -4.21 18.23
N GLY A 149 -6.54 -3.03 17.63
CA GLY A 149 -6.55 -1.76 18.33
C GLY A 149 -5.81 -0.67 17.56
N ASP A 150 -5.87 0.56 18.06
CA ASP A 150 -5.02 1.62 17.53
C ASP A 150 -3.55 1.24 17.78
N VAL A 151 -2.73 1.35 16.74
CA VAL A 151 -1.31 1.03 16.82
C VAL A 151 -0.57 1.94 17.83
N ARG A 152 -1.11 3.13 18.10
CA ARG A 152 -0.58 4.05 19.11
C ARG A 152 -0.68 3.50 20.52
N ASP A 153 -1.68 2.65 20.78
CA ASP A 153 -1.93 2.03 22.07
C ASP A 153 -1.27 0.65 22.19
N THR A 154 -1.12 -0.08 21.07
CA THR A 154 -0.77 -1.50 21.10
C THR A 154 0.71 -1.77 20.79
N LEU A 155 1.38 -0.90 20.03
CA LEU A 155 2.70 -1.20 19.47
C LEU A 155 3.79 -1.22 20.54
N GLU A 156 3.77 -0.30 21.50
CA GLU A 156 4.84 -0.22 22.51
C GLU A 156 4.92 -1.47 23.37
N ASP A 157 3.78 -1.97 23.84
CA ASP A 157 3.74 -3.19 24.65
C ASP A 157 4.12 -4.43 23.84
N PHE A 158 3.74 -4.47 22.56
CA PHE A 158 4.22 -5.51 21.65
C PHE A 158 5.75 -5.48 21.54
N LEU A 159 6.36 -4.32 21.31
CA LEU A 159 7.81 -4.17 21.14
C LEU A 159 8.61 -4.52 22.40
N LYS A 160 8.07 -4.23 23.60
CA LYS A 160 8.67 -4.63 24.89
C LYS A 160 8.75 -6.16 25.03
N ASN A 161 7.73 -6.87 24.54
CA ASN A 161 7.65 -8.32 24.66
C ASN A 161 8.30 -9.08 23.49
N ASN A 162 8.78 -8.38 22.45
CA ASN A 162 9.39 -8.97 21.25
C ASN A 162 10.71 -8.29 20.92
N ASN A 163 11.81 -8.88 21.37
CA ASN A 163 13.16 -8.28 21.26
C ASN A 163 13.87 -8.52 19.92
N SER A 164 13.36 -9.39 19.06
CA SER A 164 13.97 -9.71 17.77
C SER A 164 14.02 -8.49 16.84
N LYS A 165 14.94 -8.50 15.91
CA LYS A 165 14.99 -7.54 14.80
C LYS A 165 13.87 -7.82 13.82
N ILE A 166 13.46 -6.80 13.08
CA ILE A 166 12.48 -6.93 12.01
C ILE A 166 13.18 -7.45 10.77
N THR A 167 12.71 -8.58 10.26
CA THR A 167 13.13 -9.15 8.97
C THR A 167 12.33 -8.54 7.83
N PHE A 168 11.01 -8.49 7.98
CA PHE A 168 10.10 -7.94 6.98
C PHE A 168 9.00 -7.12 7.64
N CYS A 169 8.70 -5.96 7.07
CA CYS A 169 7.60 -5.11 7.52
C CYS A 169 6.82 -4.59 6.32
N SER A 170 5.52 -4.89 6.24
CA SER A 170 4.58 -4.27 5.31
C SER A 170 3.87 -3.11 6.00
N ILE A 171 3.84 -1.95 5.35
CA ILE A 171 3.12 -0.76 5.78
C ILE A 171 2.06 -0.48 4.72
N ASP A 172 0.79 -0.52 5.11
CA ASP A 172 -0.40 -0.34 4.28
C ASP A 172 -1.41 0.44 5.15
N ILE A 173 -1.04 1.68 5.48
CA ILE A 173 -1.77 2.56 6.44
C ILE A 173 -2.29 3.81 5.74
N ASP A 174 -1.85 4.08 4.51
CA ASP A 174 -2.24 5.23 3.70
C ASP A 174 -1.79 6.59 4.28
N THR A 175 -1.88 6.81 5.59
CA THR A 175 -1.85 8.13 6.22
C THR A 175 -0.51 8.48 6.85
N TYR A 176 -0.18 9.79 6.84
CA TYR A 176 1.12 10.30 7.30
C TYR A 176 1.37 10.11 8.79
N GLU A 177 0.41 10.55 9.64
CA GLU A 177 0.66 10.60 11.08
C GLU A 177 0.81 9.20 11.69
N THR A 178 -0.03 8.25 11.25
CA THR A 178 0.04 6.88 11.74
C THR A 178 1.31 6.18 11.24
N THR A 179 1.66 6.33 9.97
CA THR A 179 2.90 5.76 9.41
C THR A 179 4.15 6.33 10.09
N LYS A 180 4.19 7.65 10.31
CA LYS A 180 5.29 8.31 11.01
C LYS A 180 5.44 7.79 12.45
N PHE A 181 4.32 7.63 13.17
CA PHE A 181 4.34 7.04 14.51
C PHE A 181 4.95 5.65 14.48
N ILE A 182 4.43 4.76 13.62
CA ILE A 182 4.94 3.38 13.48
C ILE A 182 6.44 3.38 13.23
N LEU A 183 6.89 4.06 12.18
CA LEU A 183 8.31 4.09 11.80
C LEU A 183 9.20 4.64 12.94
N SER A 184 8.74 5.68 13.65
CA SER A 184 9.49 6.25 14.77
C SER A 184 9.70 5.25 15.90
N LYS A 185 8.71 4.37 16.15
CA LYS A 185 8.75 3.37 17.22
C LYS A 185 9.54 2.12 16.82
N ILE A 186 9.45 1.66 15.57
CA ILE A 186 10.10 0.42 15.13
C ILE A 186 11.52 0.60 14.59
N LYS A 187 11.96 1.82 14.28
CA LYS A 187 13.28 2.08 13.65
C LYS A 187 14.47 1.43 14.37
N HIS A 188 14.44 1.33 15.69
CA HIS A 188 15.52 0.70 16.49
C HIS A 188 15.56 -0.83 16.35
N LYS A 189 14.49 -1.44 15.79
CA LYS A 189 14.41 -2.87 15.46
C LYS A 189 14.92 -3.18 14.05
N PHE A 190 15.21 -2.18 13.22
CA PHE A 190 15.76 -2.39 11.89
C PHE A 190 17.22 -2.83 11.93
N SER A 191 17.62 -3.55 10.92
CA SER A 191 19.01 -3.88 10.58
C SER A 191 19.24 -3.53 9.10
N SER A 192 20.47 -3.64 8.62
CA SER A 192 20.80 -3.50 7.19
C SER A 192 20.09 -4.52 6.29
N ASN A 193 19.56 -5.59 6.88
CA ASN A 193 18.90 -6.69 6.17
C ASN A 193 17.37 -6.64 6.31
N THR A 194 16.82 -5.60 6.95
CA THR A 194 15.36 -5.41 7.03
C THR A 194 14.81 -4.93 5.69
N ILE A 195 13.76 -5.55 5.22
CA ILE A 195 12.96 -5.06 4.08
C ILE A 195 11.68 -4.41 4.63
N ILE A 196 11.45 -3.17 4.21
CA ILE A 196 10.19 -2.46 4.44
C ILE A 196 9.47 -2.38 3.11
N HIS A 197 8.28 -2.91 3.03
CA HIS A 197 7.38 -2.80 1.90
C HIS A 197 6.33 -1.74 2.21
N PHE A 198 6.19 -0.76 1.34
CA PHE A 198 5.16 0.26 1.40
C PHE A 198 4.15 0.01 0.28
N ASP A 199 2.85 0.16 0.58
CA ASP A 199 1.80 0.01 -0.44
C ASP A 199 1.68 1.27 -1.30
N GLU A 200 1.73 2.46 -0.71
CA GLU A 200 1.66 3.77 -1.35
C GLU A 200 2.91 4.61 -1.14
N PHE A 201 3.95 4.41 -1.95
CA PHE A 201 5.21 5.13 -1.78
C PHE A 201 5.51 6.16 -2.88
N TYR A 202 5.23 5.82 -4.14
CA TYR A 202 5.49 6.67 -5.31
C TYR A 202 4.53 6.35 -6.46
N ASP A 203 4.60 7.15 -7.55
CA ASP A 203 3.85 6.96 -8.79
C ASP A 203 2.32 7.11 -8.65
N PHE A 204 1.90 8.00 -7.73
CA PHE A 204 0.51 8.43 -7.60
C PHE A 204 0.41 9.90 -7.21
N VAL A 205 -0.79 10.48 -7.26
CA VAL A 205 -0.97 11.95 -7.11
C VAL A 205 -0.51 12.47 -5.75
N GLY A 206 -0.80 11.76 -4.68
CA GLY A 206 -0.50 12.17 -3.30
C GLY A 206 0.78 11.60 -2.72
N TRP A 207 1.70 11.13 -3.55
CA TRP A 207 2.90 10.42 -3.11
C TRP A 207 3.75 11.17 -2.06
N MET A 208 3.70 12.50 -2.04
CA MET A 208 4.44 13.32 -1.06
C MET A 208 3.73 13.49 0.29
N GLU A 209 2.50 13.03 0.44
CA GLU A 209 1.67 13.38 1.61
C GLU A 209 1.43 12.23 2.60
N GLY A 210 1.66 10.99 2.18
CA GLY A 210 1.41 9.78 2.97
C GLY A 210 2.67 9.12 3.52
N GLU A 211 2.83 7.86 3.15
CA GLU A 211 3.89 6.95 3.63
C GLU A 211 5.29 7.44 3.28
N TYR A 212 5.50 7.98 2.07
CA TYR A 212 6.78 8.55 1.68
C TYR A 212 7.18 9.75 2.56
N LYS A 213 6.24 10.67 2.84
CA LYS A 213 6.47 11.80 3.74
C LYS A 213 6.86 11.32 5.14
N ALA A 214 6.17 10.32 5.64
CA ALA A 214 6.46 9.72 6.96
C ALA A 214 7.85 9.09 7.00
N PHE A 215 8.20 8.33 5.96
CA PHE A 215 9.52 7.74 5.82
C PHE A 215 10.62 8.82 5.81
N ARG A 216 10.45 9.87 4.99
CA ARG A 216 11.39 11.00 4.95
C ARG A 216 11.56 11.67 6.31
N ALA A 217 10.45 11.93 7.01
CA ALA A 217 10.48 12.58 8.32
C ALA A 217 11.27 11.78 9.37
N VAL A 218 11.22 10.45 9.30
CA VAL A 218 11.94 9.57 10.24
C VAL A 218 13.37 9.28 9.78
N SER A 219 13.60 9.07 8.47
CA SER A 219 14.92 8.74 7.93
C SER A 219 15.91 9.90 7.99
N TYR A 220 15.43 11.13 7.77
CA TYR A 220 16.27 12.32 7.80
C TYR A 220 16.96 12.56 9.16
N THR A 221 16.37 12.04 10.22
CA THR A 221 16.86 12.22 11.57
C THR A 221 17.78 11.09 12.05
N HIS A 222 17.73 9.87 11.45
CA HIS A 222 18.38 8.70 12.07
C HIS A 222 18.70 7.51 11.16
N LEU A 223 18.42 7.50 9.85
CA LEU A 223 18.60 6.31 9.03
C LEU A 223 19.33 6.61 7.71
N THR A 224 20.55 6.07 7.58
CA THR A 224 21.14 5.79 6.26
C THR A 224 20.68 4.38 5.85
N LEU A 225 19.50 4.25 5.26
CA LEU A 225 19.03 2.97 4.72
C LEU A 225 19.42 2.87 3.24
N PRO A 226 20.01 1.77 2.79
CA PRO A 226 20.00 1.43 1.38
C PRO A 226 18.55 1.20 0.99
N THR A 227 18.02 2.04 0.10
CA THR A 227 16.63 2.00 -0.33
C THR A 227 16.53 1.02 -1.50
N ILE A 228 15.70 -0.02 -1.36
CA ILE A 228 15.29 -0.91 -2.44
C ILE A 228 13.89 -0.45 -2.84
N PHE A 229 13.74 -0.04 -4.09
CA PHE A 229 12.46 0.34 -4.68
C PHE A 229 11.89 -0.79 -5.54
#